data_5a146ce3d632ed370d961abb4459d057
#
_entry.id   5a146ce3d632ed370d961abb4459d057
#
_cell.length_a   1.000
_cell.length_b   1.000
_cell.length_c   1.000
_cell.angle_alpha   90.00
_cell.angle_beta   90.00
_cell.angle_gamma   90.00
#
_symmetry.space_group_name_H-M   'P 1'
#
loop_
_entity.id
_entity.type
_entity.pdbx_description
1 polymer ?
#
loop_
_entity_poly.entity_id
_entity_poly.type
_entity_poly.pdbx_seq_one_letter_code
_entity_poly.pdbx_strand_id
1 'polypeptide(L)'
;MPDNSIIDLSQLSTTLSDYQIGKSQALTDSALLPLVRNYKRTVASRMYPLSAKDIADKISDAQYHVSRKIDGEFNVLIYKDGILLTLNPGGTIRTGLPWMTEAKQLLDDASLTSVLIAGELYVDTPDRRPRVHDVVSVARQPKTDQELASLRFAVFDILSIDDQPLDQPYVKTWKQIESAFSKGKHIHHVETVILKGPRSIETQFNQWVTDEGAEGLVVRSDTAGNFKVKPRHNIDAMVIGFTESTGEREGMLHDLLLGVVRPDGSIHTMARVGGGFSDQQRQDLLVDLQGMVVDSEYAEVNSDHVAYRMVEPNWVIEISCLDMISQNTRGGSVDRMVLNYNAGERRYEVIRRMPLVSVISPQFIRIRDDKSFDATDARISQISDIVDVPAAALTAAELATAKSEIEKRAVYLKPYRGQTSIRKFLMWKTNKEDKNSDFPAYVIHYTDFSPSRKKPLDREVRVSNSKEQIDLLWDQLIKDNVKKGWKIHEPGTAEATE
;
A
#
# COMPACT_ATOMS: atom_id res chain seq x y z
N MET A 1 -47.51 3.91 -3.53
CA MET A 1 -46.57 4.15 -4.64
C MET A 1 -45.28 3.52 -4.24
N PRO A 2 -44.56 2.77 -5.05
CA PRO A 2 -43.24 2.32 -4.65
C PRO A 2 -42.38 3.55 -4.43
N ASP A 3 -41.74 3.57 -3.27
CA ASP A 3 -40.80 4.61 -2.86
C ASP A 3 -39.63 4.58 -3.86
N ASN A 4 -39.55 5.57 -4.73
CA ASN A 4 -38.53 5.65 -5.79
C ASN A 4 -37.20 6.16 -5.23
N SER A 5 -37.02 6.07 -3.92
CA SER A 5 -35.79 6.49 -3.22
C SER A 5 -34.60 5.61 -3.64
N ILE A 6 -33.48 6.23 -3.99
CA ILE A 6 -32.21 5.53 -4.34
C ILE A 6 -31.55 4.84 -3.14
N ILE A 7 -32.06 5.06 -1.93
CA ILE A 7 -31.48 4.57 -0.68
C ILE A 7 -32.54 4.30 0.37
N ASP A 8 -32.40 3.23 1.12
CA ASP A 8 -33.14 2.96 2.37
C ASP A 8 -32.40 3.61 3.56
N LEU A 9 -32.86 4.79 3.96
CA LEU A 9 -32.26 5.56 5.06
C LEU A 9 -32.33 4.83 6.41
N SER A 10 -33.27 3.88 6.57
CA SER A 10 -33.39 3.12 7.83
C SER A 10 -32.20 2.18 8.09
N GLN A 11 -31.43 1.86 7.04
CA GLN A 11 -30.21 1.05 7.14
C GLN A 11 -28.94 1.86 7.42
N LEU A 12 -29.06 3.18 7.58
CA LEU A 12 -27.95 4.04 7.95
C LEU A 12 -27.89 4.22 9.48
N SER A 13 -26.70 4.37 9.99
CA SER A 13 -26.44 4.68 11.40
C SER A 13 -26.13 6.16 11.57
N THR A 14 -26.86 6.85 12.44
CA THR A 14 -26.54 8.23 12.81
C THR A 14 -25.24 8.23 13.63
N THR A 15 -24.30 9.06 13.24
CA THR A 15 -22.97 9.16 13.87
C THR A 15 -22.90 10.41 14.76
N LEU A 16 -23.22 11.58 14.22
CA LEU A 16 -23.22 12.86 14.94
C LEU A 16 -24.16 13.83 14.20
N SER A 17 -25.04 14.55 14.94
CA SER A 17 -26.02 15.48 14.37
C SER A 17 -26.83 14.81 13.24
N ASP A 18 -26.95 15.40 12.06
CA ASP A 18 -27.65 14.82 10.91
C ASP A 18 -26.78 13.86 10.07
N TYR A 19 -25.51 13.71 10.44
CA TYR A 19 -24.59 12.87 9.71
C TYR A 19 -24.88 11.38 9.92
N GLN A 20 -25.14 10.69 8.82
CA GLN A 20 -25.39 9.24 8.79
C GLN A 20 -24.41 8.53 7.88
N ILE A 21 -24.03 7.32 8.28
CA ILE A 21 -23.13 6.44 7.54
C ILE A 21 -23.74 5.06 7.35
N GLY A 22 -23.51 4.45 6.21
CA GLY A 22 -23.97 3.09 5.91
C GLY A 22 -23.10 2.39 4.88
N LYS A 23 -23.59 1.24 4.45
CA LYS A 23 -22.97 0.41 3.44
C LYS A 23 -23.87 0.31 2.22
N SER A 24 -23.28 -0.14 1.11
CA SER A 24 -23.97 -0.25 -0.19
C SER A 24 -25.22 -1.14 -0.19
N GLN A 25 -25.42 -1.97 0.83
CA GLN A 25 -26.66 -2.74 1.01
C GLN A 25 -27.89 -1.83 1.23
N ALA A 26 -27.69 -0.61 1.71
CA ALA A 26 -28.74 0.38 1.86
C ALA A 26 -29.18 1.01 0.52
N LEU A 27 -28.42 0.83 -0.58
CA LEU A 27 -28.81 1.31 -1.90
C LEU A 27 -29.95 0.46 -2.46
N THR A 28 -31.00 1.11 -2.92
CA THR A 28 -32.10 0.49 -3.66
C THR A 28 -31.75 0.37 -5.16
N ASP A 29 -30.90 1.30 -5.66
CA ASP A 29 -30.34 1.22 -7.01
C ASP A 29 -29.00 0.47 -7.00
N SER A 30 -29.05 -0.79 -7.42
CA SER A 30 -27.87 -1.68 -7.47
C SER A 30 -26.83 -1.28 -8.52
N ALA A 31 -27.13 -0.38 -9.45
CA ALA A 31 -26.21 0.06 -10.50
C ALA A 31 -25.19 1.10 -9.99
N LEU A 32 -25.48 1.82 -8.92
CA LEU A 32 -24.64 2.94 -8.45
C LEU A 32 -23.23 2.50 -8.02
N LEU A 33 -23.12 1.45 -7.21
CA LEU A 33 -21.79 0.98 -6.75
C LEU A 33 -20.93 0.45 -7.91
N PRO A 34 -21.44 -0.35 -8.85
CA PRO A 34 -20.72 -0.71 -10.08
C PRO A 34 -20.25 0.51 -10.89
N LEU A 35 -21.08 1.56 -11.05
CA LEU A 35 -20.69 2.79 -11.75
C LEU A 35 -19.51 3.48 -11.06
N VAL A 36 -19.56 3.66 -9.74
CA VAL A 36 -18.49 4.27 -8.96
C VAL A 36 -17.17 3.46 -9.08
N ARG A 37 -17.26 2.15 -8.96
CA ARG A 37 -16.10 1.24 -9.11
C ARG A 37 -15.53 1.27 -10.53
N ASN A 38 -16.40 1.29 -11.53
CA ASN A 38 -15.99 1.36 -12.93
C ASN A 38 -15.26 2.67 -13.22
N TYR A 39 -15.78 3.80 -12.81
CA TYR A 39 -15.10 5.10 -12.97
C TYR A 39 -13.71 5.07 -12.32
N LYS A 40 -13.62 4.62 -11.07
CA LYS A 40 -12.31 4.48 -10.38
C LYS A 40 -11.33 3.64 -11.19
N ARG A 41 -11.78 2.51 -11.72
CA ARG A 41 -10.95 1.57 -12.47
C ARG A 41 -10.55 2.08 -13.85
N THR A 42 -11.49 2.69 -14.60
CA THR A 42 -11.31 3.01 -16.03
C THR A 42 -10.80 4.43 -16.27
N VAL A 43 -11.03 5.35 -15.35
CA VAL A 43 -10.62 6.75 -15.47
C VAL A 43 -9.55 7.09 -14.45
N ALA A 44 -9.92 7.10 -13.16
CA ALA A 44 -9.02 7.60 -12.11
C ALA A 44 -7.74 6.76 -11.95
N SER A 45 -7.82 5.43 -12.09
CA SER A 45 -6.64 4.55 -11.95
C SER A 45 -5.80 4.41 -13.22
N ARG A 46 -6.31 4.87 -14.38
CA ARG A 46 -5.59 4.78 -15.66
C ARG A 46 -4.71 5.98 -15.99
N MET A 47 -4.76 7.02 -15.18
CA MET A 47 -3.85 8.15 -15.34
C MET A 47 -2.41 7.68 -15.10
N TYR A 48 -1.53 8.00 -16.05
CA TYR A 48 -0.14 7.55 -16.02
C TYR A 48 0.63 8.23 -14.87
N PRO A 49 1.24 7.49 -13.95
CA PRO A 49 2.02 8.09 -12.86
C PRO A 49 3.36 8.59 -13.39
N LEU A 50 3.68 9.85 -13.12
CA LEU A 50 4.94 10.48 -13.48
C LEU A 50 5.62 11.06 -12.24
N SER A 51 6.94 11.05 -12.25
CA SER A 51 7.72 11.90 -11.36
C SER A 51 7.97 13.28 -12.01
N ALA A 52 8.28 14.28 -11.20
CA ALA A 52 8.57 15.63 -11.71
C ALA A 52 9.66 15.66 -12.80
N LYS A 53 10.71 14.83 -12.64
CA LYS A 53 11.82 14.74 -13.62
C LYS A 53 11.41 14.18 -14.98
N ASP A 54 10.29 13.48 -15.05
CA ASP A 54 9.83 12.84 -16.29
C ASP A 54 8.87 13.75 -17.07
N ILE A 55 8.51 14.94 -16.56
CA ILE A 55 7.57 15.88 -17.19
C ILE A 55 8.09 16.27 -18.60
N ALA A 56 9.35 16.68 -18.70
CA ALA A 56 9.94 17.16 -19.95
C ALA A 56 9.90 16.09 -21.06
N ASP A 57 10.11 14.82 -20.71
CA ASP A 57 10.25 13.73 -21.68
C ASP A 57 8.92 13.05 -22.01
N LYS A 58 7.94 13.08 -21.12
CA LYS A 58 6.69 12.30 -21.23
C LYS A 58 5.45 13.11 -21.54
N ILE A 59 5.46 14.41 -21.26
CA ILE A 59 4.35 15.31 -21.55
C ILE A 59 4.63 16.04 -22.88
N SER A 60 3.72 15.90 -23.84
CA SER A 60 3.82 16.53 -25.16
C SER A 60 3.50 18.01 -25.12
N ASP A 61 3.84 18.76 -26.20
CA ASP A 61 3.48 20.17 -26.39
C ASP A 61 2.00 20.31 -26.80
N ALA A 62 1.09 20.02 -25.88
CA ALA A 62 -0.36 20.13 -26.04
C ALA A 62 -0.95 21.00 -24.92
N GLN A 63 -2.24 21.28 -25.02
CA GLN A 63 -2.99 21.97 -23.97
C GLN A 63 -3.53 20.98 -22.94
N TYR A 64 -3.38 21.34 -21.67
CA TYR A 64 -3.81 20.50 -20.53
C TYR A 64 -4.59 21.32 -19.49
N HIS A 65 -5.56 20.68 -18.87
CA HIS A 65 -6.12 21.10 -17.60
C HIS A 65 -5.25 20.52 -16.50
N VAL A 66 -4.56 21.39 -15.77
CA VAL A 66 -3.64 21.02 -14.70
C VAL A 66 -4.29 21.37 -13.38
N SER A 67 -4.65 20.35 -12.62
CA SER A 67 -5.34 20.48 -11.35
C SER A 67 -4.39 20.15 -10.17
N ARG A 68 -4.58 20.85 -9.05
CA ARG A 68 -3.94 20.50 -7.78
C ARG A 68 -4.48 19.15 -7.31
N LYS A 69 -3.58 18.21 -7.04
CA LYS A 69 -4.00 16.91 -6.51
C LYS A 69 -4.29 17.00 -5.01
N ILE A 70 -5.53 16.67 -4.63
CA ILE A 70 -5.96 16.62 -3.23
C ILE A 70 -5.69 15.21 -2.68
N ASP A 71 -5.16 15.14 -1.48
CA ASP A 71 -4.92 13.89 -0.73
C ASP A 71 -6.11 13.65 0.21
N GLY A 72 -7.11 12.95 -0.27
CA GLY A 72 -8.35 12.67 0.43
C GLY A 72 -8.90 11.29 0.11
N GLU A 73 -10.19 11.11 0.35
CA GLU A 73 -10.93 9.90 0.00
C GLU A 73 -11.75 10.15 -1.27
N PHE A 74 -11.46 9.37 -2.33
CA PHE A 74 -12.28 9.42 -3.53
C PHE A 74 -13.72 9.02 -3.24
N ASN A 75 -14.66 9.88 -3.59
CA ASN A 75 -16.09 9.66 -3.49
C ASN A 75 -16.82 10.14 -4.75
N VAL A 76 -17.98 9.56 -5.02
CA VAL A 76 -18.95 10.10 -5.96
C VAL A 76 -20.09 10.70 -5.16
N LEU A 77 -20.32 12.00 -5.35
CA LEU A 77 -21.52 12.70 -4.89
C LEU A 77 -22.66 12.34 -5.81
N ILE A 78 -23.74 11.85 -5.27
CA ILE A 78 -24.97 11.46 -5.96
C ILE A 78 -26.09 12.40 -5.53
N TYR A 79 -26.64 13.15 -6.46
CA TYR A 79 -27.84 13.96 -6.24
C TYR A 79 -28.93 13.47 -7.17
N LYS A 80 -30.01 12.94 -6.62
CA LYS A 80 -31.14 12.40 -7.38
C LYS A 80 -32.40 12.40 -6.51
N ASP A 81 -33.53 12.80 -7.10
CA ASP A 81 -34.84 12.83 -6.45
C ASP A 81 -34.84 13.60 -5.11
N GLY A 82 -34.03 14.68 -5.01
CA GLY A 82 -33.88 15.49 -3.83
C GLY A 82 -32.97 14.89 -2.74
N ILE A 83 -32.47 13.67 -2.94
CA ILE A 83 -31.55 12.98 -2.02
C ILE A 83 -30.12 13.27 -2.43
N LEU A 84 -29.30 13.64 -1.43
CA LEU A 84 -27.88 13.89 -1.61
C LEU A 84 -27.07 12.95 -0.71
N LEU A 85 -26.17 12.18 -1.32
CA LEU A 85 -25.28 11.25 -0.62
C LEU A 85 -23.92 11.15 -1.31
N THR A 86 -22.91 10.67 -0.59
CA THR A 86 -21.64 10.22 -1.19
C THR A 86 -21.52 8.71 -1.13
N LEU A 87 -20.87 8.14 -2.15
CA LEU A 87 -20.57 6.72 -2.27
C LEU A 87 -19.11 6.53 -2.70
N ASN A 88 -18.34 5.80 -1.89
CA ASN A 88 -16.98 5.43 -2.27
C ASN A 88 -16.91 4.04 -2.94
N PRO A 89 -15.83 3.68 -3.64
CA PRO A 89 -15.67 2.36 -4.28
C PRO A 89 -15.71 1.18 -3.30
N GLY A 90 -15.42 1.41 -2.02
CA GLY A 90 -15.54 0.43 -0.95
C GLY A 90 -17.00 0.17 -0.51
N GLY A 91 -17.96 0.94 -1.05
CA GLY A 91 -19.38 0.82 -0.73
C GLY A 91 -19.79 1.55 0.55
N THR A 92 -19.00 2.48 1.04
CA THR A 92 -19.41 3.34 2.18
C THR A 92 -20.26 4.49 1.65
N ILE A 93 -21.43 4.66 2.26
CA ILE A 93 -22.39 5.74 1.99
C ILE A 93 -22.32 6.74 3.13
N ARG A 94 -22.42 8.04 2.80
CA ARG A 94 -22.53 9.12 3.77
C ARG A 94 -23.57 10.12 3.30
N THR A 95 -24.39 10.58 4.23
CA THR A 95 -25.37 11.65 4.01
C THR A 95 -25.43 12.57 5.22
N GLY A 96 -26.00 13.78 5.07
CA GLY A 96 -26.09 14.74 6.18
C GLY A 96 -24.77 15.39 6.59
N LEU A 97 -23.74 15.35 5.75
CA LEU A 97 -22.50 16.11 5.97
C LEU A 97 -22.78 17.62 5.87
N PRO A 98 -22.17 18.47 6.72
CA PRO A 98 -22.47 19.91 6.75
C PRO A 98 -22.37 20.62 5.40
N TRP A 99 -21.40 20.28 4.56
CA TRP A 99 -21.21 20.87 3.23
C TRP A 99 -22.28 20.44 2.22
N MET A 100 -23.07 19.41 2.49
CA MET A 100 -24.10 18.92 1.55
C MET A 100 -25.26 19.91 1.38
N THR A 101 -25.54 20.75 2.37
CA THR A 101 -26.53 21.82 2.23
C THR A 101 -26.09 22.84 1.17
N GLU A 102 -24.80 23.24 1.18
CA GLU A 102 -24.24 24.10 0.15
C GLU A 102 -24.21 23.40 -1.22
N ALA A 103 -23.85 22.10 -1.24
CA ALA A 103 -23.87 21.31 -2.46
C ALA A 103 -25.25 21.30 -3.13
N LYS A 104 -26.30 21.05 -2.35
CA LYS A 104 -27.66 21.04 -2.86
C LYS A 104 -28.04 22.39 -3.47
N GLN A 105 -27.73 23.49 -2.81
CA GLN A 105 -28.03 24.83 -3.32
C GLN A 105 -27.33 25.11 -4.65
N LEU A 106 -26.01 24.79 -4.74
CA LEU A 106 -25.23 24.99 -5.96
C LEU A 106 -25.73 24.14 -7.14
N LEU A 107 -26.14 22.90 -6.86
CA LEU A 107 -26.69 22.00 -7.88
C LEU A 107 -28.07 22.46 -8.36
N ASP A 108 -28.95 22.90 -7.44
CA ASP A 108 -30.26 23.44 -7.78
C ASP A 108 -30.12 24.75 -8.62
N ASP A 109 -29.19 25.63 -8.22
CA ASP A 109 -28.90 26.88 -8.96
C ASP A 109 -28.35 26.58 -10.37
N ALA A 110 -27.62 25.49 -10.55
CA ALA A 110 -27.09 25.01 -11.83
C ALA A 110 -28.13 24.17 -12.60
N SER A 111 -29.34 23.95 -12.08
CA SER A 111 -30.37 23.08 -12.65
C SER A 111 -29.95 21.63 -12.85
N LEU A 112 -29.08 21.14 -11.99
CA LEU A 112 -28.57 19.76 -11.97
C LEU A 112 -29.32 18.94 -10.92
N THR A 113 -30.45 18.35 -11.29
CA THR A 113 -31.37 17.64 -10.35
C THR A 113 -31.15 16.12 -10.30
N SER A 114 -30.48 15.56 -11.31
CA SER A 114 -30.02 14.15 -11.31
C SER A 114 -28.59 14.11 -11.84
N VAL A 115 -27.60 13.98 -10.92
CA VAL A 115 -26.19 14.06 -11.30
C VAL A 115 -25.31 13.18 -10.42
N LEU A 116 -24.29 12.57 -11.02
CA LEU A 116 -23.21 11.84 -10.38
C LEU A 116 -21.89 12.59 -10.60
N ILE A 117 -21.25 13.02 -9.51
CA ILE A 117 -20.07 13.89 -9.54
C ILE A 117 -18.91 13.22 -8.80
N ALA A 118 -17.77 13.07 -9.48
CA ALA A 118 -16.53 12.59 -8.84
C ALA A 118 -15.81 13.73 -8.12
N GLY A 119 -15.38 13.45 -6.92
CA GLY A 119 -14.62 14.40 -6.12
C GLY A 119 -13.77 13.70 -5.05
N GLU A 120 -12.99 14.53 -4.38
CA GLU A 120 -12.18 14.11 -3.24
C GLU A 120 -12.78 14.69 -1.96
N LEU A 121 -13.17 13.81 -1.02
CA LEU A 121 -13.53 14.19 0.33
C LEU A 121 -12.25 14.38 1.13
N TYR A 122 -12.05 15.55 1.71
CA TYR A 122 -10.84 15.87 2.47
C TYR A 122 -11.15 16.72 3.71
N VAL A 123 -10.18 16.79 4.63
CA VAL A 123 -10.26 17.64 5.82
C VAL A 123 -9.51 18.93 5.53
N ASP A 124 -10.13 20.06 5.80
CA ASP A 124 -9.47 21.37 5.74
C ASP A 124 -8.50 21.50 6.93
N THR A 125 -7.21 21.54 6.62
CA THR A 125 -6.11 21.63 7.61
C THR A 125 -5.29 22.88 7.32
N PRO A 126 -5.51 24.00 8.06
CA PRO A 126 -4.90 25.31 7.73
C PRO A 126 -3.37 25.30 7.74
N ASP A 127 -2.76 24.50 8.64
CA ASP A 127 -1.32 24.57 8.93
C ASP A 127 -0.49 23.49 8.22
N ARG A 128 -1.13 22.58 7.49
CA ARG A 128 -0.45 21.49 6.79
C ARG A 128 -1.26 20.95 5.62
N ARG A 129 -0.64 20.17 4.75
CA ARG A 129 -1.33 19.43 3.70
C ARG A 129 -2.32 18.42 4.32
N PRO A 130 -3.60 18.40 3.88
CA PRO A 130 -4.53 17.34 4.24
C PRO A 130 -4.01 15.97 3.78
N ARG A 131 -4.34 14.93 4.53
CA ARG A 131 -3.99 13.54 4.22
C ARG A 131 -5.25 12.66 4.24
N VAL A 132 -5.23 11.57 3.47
CA VAL A 132 -6.35 10.62 3.43
C VAL A 132 -6.73 10.07 4.82
N HIS A 133 -5.79 9.90 5.72
CA HIS A 133 -6.07 9.41 7.08
C HIS A 133 -6.83 10.43 7.95
N ASP A 134 -6.68 11.73 7.68
CA ASP A 134 -7.48 12.77 8.35
C ASP A 134 -8.96 12.56 8.04
N VAL A 135 -9.28 12.31 6.76
CA VAL A 135 -10.65 12.01 6.32
C VAL A 135 -11.17 10.76 6.99
N VAL A 136 -10.38 9.67 6.98
CA VAL A 136 -10.79 8.39 7.56
C VAL A 136 -11.09 8.56 9.04
N SER A 137 -10.25 9.30 9.77
CA SER A 137 -10.45 9.59 11.20
C SER A 137 -11.75 10.39 11.45
N VAL A 138 -11.87 11.54 10.80
CA VAL A 138 -13.00 12.47 11.01
C VAL A 138 -14.31 11.90 10.45
N ALA A 139 -14.31 11.37 9.22
CA ALA A 139 -15.53 10.90 8.59
C ALA A 139 -16.04 9.56 9.12
N ARG A 140 -15.22 8.78 9.83
CA ARG A 140 -15.65 7.50 10.43
C ARG A 140 -16.26 7.67 11.82
N GLN A 141 -15.67 8.50 12.66
CA GLN A 141 -16.08 8.74 14.05
C GLN A 141 -15.78 10.18 14.44
N PRO A 142 -16.53 11.18 13.93
CA PRO A 142 -16.37 12.57 14.35
C PRO A 142 -16.69 12.68 15.84
N LYS A 143 -15.88 13.43 16.57
CA LYS A 143 -16.06 13.65 18.01
C LYS A 143 -16.84 14.92 18.28
N THR A 144 -16.77 15.88 17.39
CA THR A 144 -17.40 17.19 17.53
C THR A 144 -17.97 17.68 16.20
N ASP A 145 -18.98 18.57 16.27
CA ASP A 145 -19.52 19.23 15.06
C ASP A 145 -18.46 20.05 14.33
N GLN A 146 -17.47 20.58 15.03
CA GLN A 146 -16.35 21.31 14.42
C GLN A 146 -15.45 20.41 13.58
N GLU A 147 -15.14 19.20 14.07
CA GLU A 147 -14.43 18.20 13.26
C GLU A 147 -15.24 17.83 12.01
N LEU A 148 -16.55 17.59 12.18
CA LEU A 148 -17.42 17.27 11.05
C LEU A 148 -17.52 18.44 10.05
N ALA A 149 -17.58 19.67 10.54
CA ALA A 149 -17.59 20.89 9.73
C ALA A 149 -16.24 21.20 9.04
N SER A 150 -15.15 20.51 9.40
CA SER A 150 -13.88 20.63 8.69
C SER A 150 -13.81 19.83 7.39
N LEU A 151 -14.75 18.90 7.17
CA LEU A 151 -14.83 18.14 5.93
C LEU A 151 -15.20 19.03 4.76
N ARG A 152 -14.53 18.83 3.62
CA ARG A 152 -14.70 19.54 2.34
C ARG A 152 -14.81 18.54 1.20
N PHE A 153 -15.36 18.99 0.08
CA PHE A 153 -15.45 18.17 -1.12
C PHE A 153 -14.93 18.94 -2.34
N ALA A 154 -13.85 18.43 -2.95
CA ALA A 154 -13.23 19.00 -4.13
C ALA A 154 -13.70 18.26 -5.39
N VAL A 155 -14.51 18.89 -6.21
CA VAL A 155 -15.10 18.33 -7.43
C VAL A 155 -14.08 18.38 -8.58
N PHE A 156 -13.92 17.26 -9.31
CA PHE A 156 -12.99 17.20 -10.44
C PHE A 156 -13.54 16.49 -11.69
N ASP A 157 -14.73 15.88 -11.63
CA ASP A 157 -15.36 15.25 -12.81
C ASP A 157 -16.87 15.08 -12.63
N ILE A 158 -17.61 14.92 -13.74
CA ILE A 158 -19.02 14.55 -13.77
C ILE A 158 -19.17 13.24 -14.52
N LEU A 159 -19.81 12.25 -13.92
CA LEU A 159 -19.99 10.92 -14.50
C LEU A 159 -21.27 10.82 -15.33
N SER A 160 -22.36 11.42 -14.83
CA SER A 160 -23.66 11.39 -15.50
C SER A 160 -24.49 12.63 -15.16
N ILE A 161 -25.37 13.02 -16.08
CA ILE A 161 -26.42 14.04 -15.89
C ILE A 161 -27.71 13.42 -16.42
N ASP A 162 -28.81 13.57 -15.71
CA ASP A 162 -30.15 13.05 -16.06
C ASP A 162 -30.10 11.53 -16.39
N ASP A 163 -29.40 10.78 -15.56
CA ASP A 163 -29.15 9.33 -15.69
C ASP A 163 -28.42 8.90 -16.97
N GLN A 164 -27.90 9.85 -17.74
CA GLN A 164 -27.10 9.56 -18.94
C GLN A 164 -25.61 9.74 -18.65
N PRO A 165 -24.77 8.74 -18.97
CA PRO A 165 -23.32 8.89 -18.89
C PRO A 165 -22.84 10.10 -19.68
N LEU A 166 -21.93 10.88 -19.09
CA LEU A 166 -21.41 12.08 -19.73
C LEU A 166 -20.26 11.70 -20.68
N ASP A 167 -20.61 11.46 -21.94
CA ASP A 167 -19.64 11.15 -23.00
C ASP A 167 -19.31 12.43 -23.80
N GLN A 168 -18.39 13.23 -23.26
CA GLN A 168 -17.96 14.48 -23.90
C GLN A 168 -16.49 14.77 -23.56
N PRO A 169 -15.80 15.63 -24.35
CA PRO A 169 -14.46 16.09 -24.03
C PRO A 169 -14.38 16.74 -22.63
N TYR A 170 -13.29 16.45 -21.89
CA TYR A 170 -13.10 16.97 -20.53
C TYR A 170 -13.16 18.50 -20.43
N VAL A 171 -12.75 19.19 -21.48
CA VAL A 171 -12.88 20.67 -21.55
C VAL A 171 -14.31 21.15 -21.38
N LYS A 172 -15.31 20.40 -21.85
CA LYS A 172 -16.72 20.75 -21.67
C LYS A 172 -17.20 20.41 -20.26
N THR A 173 -16.82 19.24 -19.76
CA THR A 173 -17.10 18.82 -18.39
C THR A 173 -16.51 19.81 -17.38
N TRP A 174 -15.26 20.24 -17.61
CA TRP A 174 -14.61 21.23 -16.76
C TRP A 174 -15.39 22.55 -16.68
N LYS A 175 -15.85 23.09 -17.81
CA LYS A 175 -16.67 24.31 -17.84
C LYS A 175 -17.97 24.17 -17.03
N GLN A 176 -18.60 23.01 -17.08
CA GLN A 176 -19.80 22.74 -16.27
C GLN A 176 -19.47 22.72 -14.78
N ILE A 177 -18.37 22.05 -14.39
CA ILE A 177 -17.89 22.01 -13.01
C ILE A 177 -17.55 23.42 -12.50
N GLU A 178 -16.77 24.17 -13.26
CA GLU A 178 -16.37 25.53 -12.90
C GLU A 178 -17.59 26.44 -12.76
N SER A 179 -18.55 26.36 -13.68
CA SER A 179 -19.80 27.12 -13.62
C SER A 179 -20.63 26.79 -12.37
N ALA A 180 -20.77 25.51 -12.04
CA ALA A 180 -21.61 25.07 -10.91
C ALA A 180 -20.93 25.33 -9.54
N PHE A 181 -19.62 25.15 -9.42
CA PHE A 181 -18.94 25.12 -8.13
C PHE A 181 -17.95 26.27 -7.87
N SER A 182 -17.86 27.29 -8.74
CA SER A 182 -16.94 28.43 -8.57
C SER A 182 -17.25 29.28 -7.33
N LYS A 183 -18.48 29.27 -6.85
CA LYS A 183 -18.92 30.05 -5.65
C LYS A 183 -18.88 29.22 -4.38
N GLY A 184 -18.61 27.92 -4.46
CA GLY A 184 -18.62 27.02 -3.32
C GLY A 184 -17.44 27.24 -2.38
N LYS A 185 -17.72 27.14 -1.07
CA LYS A 185 -16.70 27.29 -0.01
C LYS A 185 -16.32 25.95 0.61
N HIS A 186 -17.29 25.10 0.86
CA HIS A 186 -17.11 23.80 1.50
C HIS A 186 -17.19 22.65 0.48
N ILE A 187 -17.90 22.88 -0.63
CA ILE A 187 -17.82 22.10 -1.86
C ILE A 187 -17.42 23.04 -2.98
N HIS A 188 -16.32 22.75 -3.65
CA HIS A 188 -15.77 23.61 -4.70
C HIS A 188 -15.13 22.75 -5.80
N HIS A 189 -14.91 23.32 -6.96
CA HIS A 189 -14.08 22.65 -7.96
C HIS A 189 -12.61 22.63 -7.52
N VAL A 190 -11.88 21.57 -7.87
CA VAL A 190 -10.44 21.50 -7.64
C VAL A 190 -9.73 22.67 -8.34
N GLU A 191 -8.77 23.30 -7.66
CA GLU A 191 -7.98 24.38 -8.29
C GLU A 191 -7.32 23.87 -9.56
N THR A 192 -7.58 24.55 -10.70
CA THR A 192 -7.17 24.12 -12.03
C THR A 192 -6.75 25.30 -12.87
N VAL A 193 -5.64 25.13 -13.59
CA VAL A 193 -5.16 26.07 -14.60
C VAL A 193 -5.03 25.38 -15.96
N ILE A 194 -5.18 26.16 -17.04
CA ILE A 194 -4.99 25.66 -18.40
C ILE A 194 -3.58 26.02 -18.86
N LEU A 195 -2.76 25.01 -19.10
CA LEU A 195 -1.36 25.17 -19.47
C LEU A 195 -1.04 24.49 -20.79
N LYS A 196 0.02 24.97 -21.47
CA LYS A 196 0.53 24.37 -22.70
C LYS A 196 1.97 23.91 -22.53
N GLY A 197 2.20 22.64 -22.85
CA GLY A 197 3.52 22.04 -22.92
C GLY A 197 4.19 21.74 -21.56
N PRO A 198 5.27 20.98 -21.58
CA PRO A 198 5.91 20.45 -20.36
C PRO A 198 6.50 21.54 -19.46
N ARG A 199 7.13 22.57 -20.03
CA ARG A 199 7.79 23.63 -19.23
C ARG A 199 6.82 24.39 -18.32
N SER A 200 5.62 24.72 -18.83
CA SER A 200 4.63 25.41 -18.00
C SER A 200 4.09 24.50 -16.89
N ILE A 201 3.94 23.20 -17.16
CA ILE A 201 3.53 22.19 -16.17
C ILE A 201 4.62 22.02 -15.10
N GLU A 202 5.89 22.00 -15.49
CA GLU A 202 7.02 21.93 -14.55
C GLU A 202 7.07 23.16 -13.64
N THR A 203 6.87 24.36 -14.20
CA THR A 203 6.76 25.59 -13.41
C THR A 203 5.62 25.51 -12.41
N GLN A 204 4.44 25.03 -12.84
CA GLN A 204 3.29 24.88 -11.96
C GLN A 204 3.49 23.81 -10.91
N PHE A 205 4.22 22.71 -11.24
CA PHE A 205 4.60 21.71 -10.27
C PHE A 205 5.48 22.29 -9.17
N ASN A 206 6.49 23.07 -9.54
CA ASN A 206 7.37 23.70 -8.55
C ASN A 206 6.59 24.65 -7.64
N GLN A 207 5.72 25.49 -8.19
CA GLN A 207 4.89 26.38 -7.39
C GLN A 207 3.97 25.62 -6.43
N TRP A 208 3.11 24.74 -6.94
CA TRP A 208 2.09 24.09 -6.10
C TRP A 208 2.63 23.00 -5.20
N VAL A 209 3.61 22.21 -5.69
CA VAL A 209 4.10 21.04 -4.97
C VAL A 209 5.34 21.34 -4.14
N THR A 210 6.33 22.01 -4.72
CA THR A 210 7.59 22.30 -4.01
C THR A 210 7.42 23.45 -3.02
N ASP A 211 6.79 24.56 -3.45
CA ASP A 211 6.70 25.77 -2.65
C ASP A 211 5.49 25.77 -1.70
N GLU A 212 4.34 25.29 -2.18
CA GLU A 212 3.08 25.30 -1.42
C GLU A 212 2.71 23.93 -0.80
N GLY A 213 3.49 22.87 -1.05
CA GLY A 213 3.36 21.57 -0.39
C GLY A 213 2.16 20.71 -0.85
N ALA A 214 1.60 20.96 -2.05
CA ALA A 214 0.55 20.10 -2.59
C ALA A 214 1.04 18.64 -2.79
N GLU A 215 0.12 17.68 -2.81
CA GLU A 215 0.46 16.25 -3.03
C GLU A 215 1.07 15.99 -4.41
N GLY A 216 0.66 16.75 -5.41
CA GLY A 216 1.05 16.58 -6.80
C GLY A 216 0.13 17.33 -7.73
N LEU A 217 0.21 17.01 -9.02
CA LEU A 217 -0.66 17.50 -10.06
C LEU A 217 -1.47 16.36 -10.70
N VAL A 218 -2.68 16.69 -11.16
CA VAL A 218 -3.41 15.89 -12.13
C VAL A 218 -3.44 16.66 -13.45
N VAL A 219 -2.84 16.10 -14.48
CA VAL A 219 -2.68 16.73 -15.82
C VAL A 219 -3.56 15.98 -16.79
N ARG A 220 -4.57 16.66 -17.35
CA ARG A 220 -5.59 16.06 -18.23
C ARG A 220 -5.63 16.73 -19.59
N SER A 221 -5.69 15.92 -20.64
CA SER A 221 -5.93 16.36 -22.01
C SER A 221 -6.84 15.39 -22.74
N ASP A 222 -7.74 15.91 -23.57
CA ASP A 222 -8.61 15.09 -24.42
C ASP A 222 -7.84 14.37 -25.54
N THR A 223 -6.62 14.83 -25.87
CA THR A 223 -5.86 14.35 -27.04
C THR A 223 -4.46 13.85 -26.72
N ALA A 224 -3.88 14.25 -25.59
CA ALA A 224 -2.46 14.05 -25.29
C ALA A 224 -2.21 13.21 -24.01
N GLY A 225 -3.25 12.57 -23.49
CA GLY A 225 -3.17 11.67 -22.35
C GLY A 225 -3.36 12.34 -20.99
N ASN A 226 -3.47 11.52 -19.96
CA ASN A 226 -3.75 11.95 -18.59
C ASN A 226 -2.68 11.43 -17.65
N PHE A 227 -2.16 12.30 -16.78
CA PHE A 227 -1.03 12.00 -15.92
C PHE A 227 -1.32 12.39 -14.46
N LYS A 228 -0.71 11.66 -13.54
CA LYS A 228 -0.58 12.03 -12.12
C LYS A 228 0.87 12.30 -11.84
N VAL A 229 1.24 13.55 -11.62
CA VAL A 229 2.61 13.96 -11.35
C VAL A 229 2.79 14.14 -9.85
N LYS A 230 3.72 13.39 -9.25
CA LYS A 230 4.05 13.46 -7.83
C LYS A 230 5.54 13.68 -7.62
N PRO A 231 5.93 14.32 -6.49
CA PRO A 231 7.33 14.32 -6.09
C PRO A 231 7.78 12.90 -5.79
N ARG A 232 9.08 12.65 -5.89
CA ARG A 232 9.69 11.44 -5.35
C ARG A 232 10.61 11.84 -4.20
N HIS A 233 10.60 11.02 -3.17
CA HIS A 233 11.48 11.17 -2.02
C HIS A 233 12.62 10.18 -2.14
N ASN A 234 13.84 10.63 -1.93
CA ASN A 234 15.01 9.75 -1.85
C ASN A 234 15.35 9.50 -0.39
N ILE A 235 15.64 8.25 -0.06
CA ILE A 235 15.97 7.79 1.29
C ILE A 235 17.16 6.86 1.20
N ASP A 236 18.11 7.07 2.09
CA ASP A 236 19.20 6.13 2.32
C ASP A 236 18.74 5.11 3.37
N ALA A 237 18.80 3.85 3.00
CA ALA A 237 18.35 2.74 3.83
C ALA A 237 19.35 1.60 3.79
N MET A 238 19.41 0.87 4.87
CA MET A 238 20.28 -0.27 5.04
C MET A 238 19.64 -1.54 4.50
N VAL A 239 20.41 -2.35 3.79
CA VAL A 239 19.99 -3.69 3.38
C VAL A 239 20.15 -4.64 4.58
N ILE A 240 19.03 -5.23 5.02
CA ILE A 240 18.99 -6.18 6.15
C ILE A 240 18.55 -7.58 5.75
N GLY A 241 18.07 -7.75 4.52
CA GLY A 241 17.66 -9.06 4.01
C GLY A 241 17.34 -9.04 2.54
N PHE A 242 17.22 -10.21 1.94
CA PHE A 242 16.85 -10.38 0.54
C PHE A 242 16.02 -11.64 0.32
N THR A 243 15.30 -11.68 -0.80
CA THR A 243 14.68 -12.90 -1.33
C THR A 243 15.15 -13.16 -2.74
N GLU A 244 15.21 -14.43 -3.10
CA GLU A 244 15.49 -14.90 -4.46
C GLU A 244 14.18 -15.09 -5.23
N SER A 245 14.19 -14.80 -6.52
CA SER A 245 13.06 -15.04 -7.40
C SER A 245 12.78 -16.52 -7.56
N THR A 246 11.54 -16.87 -7.81
CA THR A 246 11.09 -18.24 -8.07
C THR A 246 10.71 -18.43 -9.54
N GLY A 247 10.69 -19.67 -10.02
CA GLY A 247 10.26 -20.01 -11.37
C GLY A 247 11.23 -19.58 -12.46
N GLU A 248 10.76 -18.88 -13.47
CA GLU A 248 11.56 -18.49 -14.65
C GLU A 248 12.73 -17.53 -14.34
N ARG A 249 12.69 -16.85 -13.21
CA ARG A 249 13.71 -15.91 -12.73
C ARG A 249 14.55 -16.47 -11.57
N GLU A 250 14.56 -17.78 -11.38
CA GLU A 250 15.44 -18.45 -10.41
C GLU A 250 16.90 -18.05 -10.66
N GLY A 251 17.67 -17.78 -9.60
CA GLY A 251 19.03 -17.25 -9.71
C GLY A 251 19.13 -15.75 -9.82
N MET A 252 18.02 -15.01 -9.62
CA MET A 252 17.98 -13.56 -9.57
C MET A 252 17.41 -13.06 -8.24
N LEU A 253 17.88 -11.91 -7.80
CA LEU A 253 17.29 -11.19 -6.67
C LEU A 253 15.82 -10.86 -6.97
N HIS A 254 14.90 -11.20 -6.06
CA HIS A 254 13.51 -10.75 -6.15
C HIS A 254 13.38 -9.35 -5.55
N ASP A 255 13.64 -9.22 -4.26
CA ASP A 255 13.61 -7.93 -3.55
C ASP A 255 14.55 -7.90 -2.34
N LEU A 256 14.82 -6.68 -1.88
CA LEU A 256 15.58 -6.38 -0.67
C LEU A 256 14.64 -5.98 0.45
N LEU A 257 14.93 -6.41 1.68
CA LEU A 257 14.35 -5.89 2.90
C LEU A 257 15.27 -4.81 3.46
N LEU A 258 14.68 -3.66 3.77
CA LEU A 258 15.40 -2.46 4.18
C LEU A 258 15.06 -2.04 5.61
N GLY A 259 16.03 -1.47 6.28
CA GLY A 259 15.90 -0.84 7.58
C GLY A 259 16.51 0.55 7.63
N VAL A 260 16.12 1.31 8.65
CA VAL A 260 16.75 2.59 9.03
C VAL A 260 17.24 2.51 10.46
N VAL A 261 18.27 3.28 10.76
CA VAL A 261 18.95 3.26 12.07
C VAL A 261 18.32 4.29 12.99
N ARG A 262 18.00 3.86 14.19
CA ARG A 262 17.48 4.70 15.28
C ARG A 262 18.65 5.35 16.05
N PRO A 263 18.41 6.43 16.82
CA PRO A 263 19.47 7.06 17.62
C PRO A 263 20.13 6.13 18.65
N ASP A 264 19.44 5.08 19.07
CA ASP A 264 19.97 4.06 20.01
C ASP A 264 20.77 2.94 19.30
N GLY A 265 20.98 3.05 17.98
CA GLY A 265 21.70 2.06 17.16
C GLY A 265 20.83 0.87 16.73
N SER A 266 19.59 0.74 17.21
CA SER A 266 18.68 -0.31 16.76
C SER A 266 18.18 -0.05 15.33
N ILE A 267 17.77 -1.12 14.67
CA ILE A 267 17.35 -1.12 13.26
C ILE A 267 15.84 -1.22 13.20
N HIS A 268 15.21 -0.23 12.59
CA HIS A 268 13.78 -0.24 12.34
C HIS A 268 13.52 -0.73 10.92
N THR A 269 12.88 -1.89 10.74
CA THR A 269 12.51 -2.38 9.41
C THR A 269 11.60 -1.35 8.74
N MET A 270 11.81 -1.06 7.46
CA MET A 270 11.12 0.04 6.79
C MET A 270 10.36 -0.39 5.56
N ALA A 271 11.04 -0.95 4.58
CA ALA A 271 10.49 -1.19 3.26
C ALA A 271 11.03 -2.46 2.61
N ARG A 272 10.34 -2.89 1.56
CA ARG A 272 10.80 -3.92 0.63
C ARG A 272 10.93 -3.26 -0.74
N VAL A 273 12.05 -3.47 -1.43
CA VAL A 273 12.29 -2.90 -2.76
C VAL A 273 12.64 -4.00 -3.75
N GLY A 274 11.76 -4.18 -4.75
CA GLY A 274 11.94 -5.14 -5.85
C GLY A 274 12.02 -4.47 -7.22
N GLY A 275 11.81 -3.16 -7.33
CA GLY A 275 11.91 -2.40 -8.57
C GLY A 275 13.18 -1.55 -8.65
N GLY A 276 13.54 -1.12 -9.88
CA GLY A 276 14.70 -0.25 -10.13
C GLY A 276 16.00 -0.99 -10.47
N PHE A 277 16.02 -2.31 -10.44
CA PHE A 277 17.18 -3.12 -10.79
C PHE A 277 17.16 -3.56 -12.25
N SER A 278 18.31 -3.59 -12.91
CA SER A 278 18.52 -4.37 -14.13
C SER A 278 18.66 -5.87 -13.81
N ASP A 279 18.48 -6.74 -14.81
CA ASP A 279 18.63 -8.18 -14.59
C ASP A 279 20.10 -8.54 -14.22
N GLN A 280 21.09 -7.84 -14.77
CA GLN A 280 22.49 -8.01 -14.36
C GLN A 280 22.71 -7.63 -12.90
N GLN A 281 22.20 -6.48 -12.47
CA GLN A 281 22.29 -6.07 -11.06
C GLN A 281 21.63 -7.09 -10.12
N ARG A 282 20.50 -7.69 -10.53
CA ARG A 282 19.83 -8.73 -9.74
C ARG A 282 20.69 -9.98 -9.55
N GLN A 283 21.45 -10.38 -10.58
CA GLN A 283 22.36 -11.53 -10.52
C GLN A 283 23.57 -11.21 -9.63
N ASP A 284 24.22 -10.07 -9.86
CA ASP A 284 25.41 -9.66 -9.13
C ASP A 284 25.11 -9.47 -7.63
N LEU A 285 24.06 -8.73 -7.30
CA LEU A 285 23.63 -8.50 -5.92
C LEU A 285 23.25 -9.80 -5.20
N LEU A 286 22.61 -10.75 -5.88
CA LEU A 286 22.26 -12.02 -5.27
C LEU A 286 23.52 -12.81 -4.85
N VAL A 287 24.55 -12.84 -5.69
CA VAL A 287 25.81 -13.52 -5.41
C VAL A 287 26.46 -12.92 -4.17
N ASP A 288 26.56 -11.60 -4.12
CA ASP A 288 27.19 -10.90 -2.99
C ASP A 288 26.42 -11.12 -1.68
N LEU A 289 25.10 -10.94 -1.72
CA LEU A 289 24.22 -11.08 -0.55
C LEU A 289 24.18 -12.52 0.01
N GLN A 290 24.29 -13.53 -0.84
CA GLN A 290 24.36 -14.93 -0.38
C GLN A 290 25.57 -15.20 0.53
N GLY A 291 26.68 -14.47 0.33
CA GLY A 291 27.87 -14.55 1.17
C GLY A 291 27.72 -13.89 2.55
N MET A 292 26.72 -13.02 2.70
CA MET A 292 26.50 -12.18 3.88
C MET A 292 25.37 -12.69 4.80
N VAL A 293 24.79 -13.85 4.55
CA VAL A 293 23.65 -14.39 5.29
C VAL A 293 24.04 -14.63 6.77
N VAL A 294 23.15 -14.18 7.66
CA VAL A 294 23.27 -14.31 9.11
C VAL A 294 21.99 -14.90 9.72
N ASP A 295 22.06 -15.35 10.96
CA ASP A 295 20.90 -15.85 11.69
C ASP A 295 19.99 -14.70 12.15
N SER A 296 18.71 -15.03 12.38
CA SER A 296 17.73 -14.04 12.84
C SER A 296 16.60 -14.69 13.64
N GLU A 297 16.18 -14.01 14.70
CA GLU A 297 14.94 -14.32 15.41
C GLU A 297 13.71 -13.79 14.69
N TYR A 298 13.89 -12.83 13.77
CA TYR A 298 12.84 -12.22 12.97
C TYR A 298 12.76 -12.85 11.59
N ALA A 299 11.55 -13.12 11.16
CA ALA A 299 11.25 -13.55 9.79
C ALA A 299 10.17 -12.66 9.19
N GLU A 300 10.46 -12.12 8.03
CA GLU A 300 9.48 -11.41 7.17
C GLU A 300 9.39 -12.12 5.82
N VAL A 301 8.30 -11.91 5.10
CA VAL A 301 8.03 -12.58 3.83
C VAL A 301 7.72 -11.57 2.74
N ASN A 302 8.05 -11.90 1.50
CA ASN A 302 7.71 -11.10 0.33
C ASN A 302 6.27 -11.39 -0.17
N SER A 303 5.90 -10.81 -1.31
CA SER A 303 4.58 -11.02 -1.94
C SER A 303 4.31 -12.46 -2.38
N ASP A 304 5.37 -13.23 -2.63
CA ASP A 304 5.30 -14.64 -3.06
C ASP A 304 5.37 -15.61 -1.87
N HIS A 305 5.21 -15.07 -0.64
CA HIS A 305 5.28 -15.81 0.62
C HIS A 305 6.64 -16.45 0.90
N VAL A 306 7.70 -15.95 0.28
CA VAL A 306 9.08 -16.38 0.55
C VAL A 306 9.66 -15.58 1.70
N ALA A 307 10.24 -16.25 2.69
CA ALA A 307 10.91 -15.59 3.80
C ALA A 307 12.23 -14.94 3.36
N TYR A 308 12.50 -13.76 3.88
CA TYR A 308 13.78 -13.09 3.69
C TYR A 308 14.90 -13.86 4.36
N ARG A 309 16.03 -14.00 3.66
CA ARG A 309 17.30 -14.33 4.26
C ARG A 309 17.90 -13.06 4.80
N MET A 310 18.13 -13.00 6.10
CA MET A 310 18.73 -11.82 6.72
C MET A 310 20.22 -11.78 6.44
N VAL A 311 20.75 -10.57 6.24
CA VAL A 311 22.16 -10.37 5.90
C VAL A 311 22.83 -9.43 6.90
N GLU A 312 24.13 -9.55 7.00
CA GLU A 312 24.96 -8.60 7.76
C GLU A 312 24.71 -7.17 7.24
N PRO A 313 24.45 -6.18 8.13
CA PRO A 313 24.02 -4.85 7.72
C PRO A 313 25.20 -3.97 7.25
N ASN A 314 25.81 -4.33 6.13
CA ASN A 314 27.02 -3.66 5.61
C ASN A 314 26.72 -2.70 4.45
N TRP A 315 25.54 -2.77 3.84
CA TRP A 315 25.21 -1.97 2.68
C TRP A 315 24.15 -0.93 2.95
N VAL A 316 24.46 0.30 2.59
CA VAL A 316 23.48 1.38 2.49
C VAL A 316 23.13 1.55 1.01
N ILE A 317 21.85 1.65 0.70
CA ILE A 317 21.35 1.93 -0.65
C ILE A 317 20.48 3.17 -0.65
N GLU A 318 20.52 3.89 -1.76
CA GLU A 318 19.55 4.96 -2.03
C GLU A 318 18.35 4.36 -2.73
N ILE A 319 17.17 4.61 -2.18
CA ILE A 319 15.90 4.30 -2.82
C ILE A 319 15.13 5.58 -3.12
N SER A 320 14.29 5.53 -4.14
CA SER A 320 13.33 6.57 -4.45
C SER A 320 11.92 6.04 -4.26
N CYS A 321 11.02 6.78 -3.63
CA CYS A 321 9.62 6.41 -3.44
C CYS A 321 8.65 7.53 -3.81
N LEU A 322 7.40 7.17 -4.08
CA LEU A 322 6.36 8.13 -4.43
C LEU A 322 5.70 8.77 -3.21
N ASP A 323 5.63 8.05 -2.09
CA ASP A 323 5.00 8.52 -0.87
C ASP A 323 5.34 7.62 0.31
N MET A 324 5.03 8.07 1.52
CA MET A 324 5.10 7.32 2.76
C MET A 324 3.84 7.50 3.56
N ILE A 325 3.29 6.40 4.11
CA ILE A 325 2.04 6.39 4.86
C ILE A 325 2.33 5.86 6.26
N SER A 326 2.11 6.66 7.29
CA SER A 326 2.31 6.29 8.69
C SER A 326 1.07 5.67 9.36
N GLN A 327 -0.09 5.75 8.71
CA GLN A 327 -1.34 5.18 9.20
C GLN A 327 -2.00 4.32 8.12
N ASN A 328 -2.63 3.23 8.53
CA ASN A 328 -3.39 2.37 7.64
C ASN A 328 -4.78 2.98 7.32
N THR A 329 -5.52 2.38 6.40
CA THR A 329 -6.86 2.83 5.98
C THR A 329 -7.91 2.82 7.09
N ARG A 330 -7.61 2.24 8.25
CA ARG A 330 -8.47 2.21 9.44
C ARG A 330 -8.05 3.25 10.49
N GLY A 331 -7.04 4.09 10.19
CA GLY A 331 -6.52 5.12 11.10
C GLY A 331 -5.54 4.59 12.17
N GLY A 332 -5.22 3.28 12.17
CA GLY A 332 -4.20 2.73 13.05
C GLY A 332 -2.79 2.98 12.51
N SER A 333 -1.79 3.00 13.39
CA SER A 333 -0.39 3.15 13.01
C SER A 333 0.08 2.01 12.10
N VAL A 334 1.02 2.32 11.24
CA VAL A 334 1.79 1.31 10.50
C VAL A 334 2.97 0.91 11.38
N ASP A 335 2.87 -0.24 12.04
CA ASP A 335 3.92 -0.72 12.93
C ASP A 335 4.92 -1.60 12.17
N ARG A 336 6.20 -1.40 12.48
CA ARG A 336 7.33 -2.15 11.92
C ARG A 336 8.19 -2.72 13.02
N MET A 337 8.92 -3.78 12.73
CA MET A 337 9.79 -4.43 13.70
C MET A 337 11.05 -3.61 13.95
N VAL A 338 11.42 -3.47 15.22
CA VAL A 338 12.72 -2.95 15.65
C VAL A 338 13.60 -4.13 16.06
N LEU A 339 14.78 -4.17 15.48
CA LEU A 339 15.75 -5.24 15.63
C LEU A 339 17.06 -4.70 16.24
N ASN A 340 17.75 -5.54 16.99
CA ASN A 340 19.16 -5.36 17.32
C ASN A 340 20.01 -6.28 16.45
N TYR A 341 21.16 -5.82 15.94
CA TYR A 341 22.14 -6.68 15.30
C TYR A 341 23.29 -6.96 16.25
N ASN A 342 23.40 -8.21 16.70
CA ASN A 342 24.50 -8.68 17.53
C ASN A 342 25.67 -9.10 16.62
N ALA A 343 26.66 -8.22 16.49
CA ALA A 343 27.81 -8.48 15.62
C ALA A 343 28.69 -9.63 16.12
N GLY A 344 28.73 -9.89 17.42
CA GLY A 344 29.50 -11.00 18.02
C GLY A 344 28.92 -12.37 17.68
N GLU A 345 27.61 -12.49 17.66
CA GLU A 345 26.88 -13.72 17.32
C GLU A 345 26.45 -13.75 15.84
N ARG A 346 26.64 -12.67 15.10
CA ARG A 346 26.20 -12.49 13.72
C ARG A 346 24.72 -12.83 13.54
N ARG A 347 23.87 -12.26 14.39
CA ARG A 347 22.42 -12.53 14.36
C ARG A 347 21.59 -11.29 14.66
N TYR A 348 20.36 -11.28 14.14
CA TYR A 348 19.35 -10.30 14.53
C TYR A 348 18.51 -10.80 15.69
N GLU A 349 18.28 -9.91 16.65
CA GLU A 349 17.44 -10.10 17.82
C GLU A 349 16.22 -9.19 17.73
N VAL A 350 15.06 -9.69 18.13
CA VAL A 350 13.80 -8.92 18.14
C VAL A 350 13.74 -8.04 19.38
N ILE A 351 13.46 -6.75 19.19
CA ILE A 351 13.22 -5.84 20.31
C ILE A 351 11.70 -5.67 20.51
N ARG A 352 11.02 -5.00 19.58
CA ARG A 352 9.57 -4.74 19.62
C ARG A 352 9.08 -4.15 18.30
N ARG A 353 7.74 -4.07 18.14
CA ARG A 353 7.15 -3.26 17.08
C ARG A 353 6.95 -1.83 17.52
N MET A 354 7.12 -0.92 16.57
CA MET A 354 6.91 0.52 16.77
C MET A 354 6.33 1.15 15.50
N PRO A 355 5.57 2.25 15.64
CA PRO A 355 5.10 3.01 14.50
C PRO A 355 6.24 3.47 13.58
N LEU A 356 6.03 3.30 12.28
CA LEU A 356 6.87 3.83 11.23
C LEU A 356 6.02 4.11 9.98
N VAL A 357 6.40 3.63 8.81
CA VAL A 357 5.72 3.90 7.55
C VAL A 357 5.56 2.67 6.67
N SER A 358 4.60 2.75 5.75
CA SER A 358 4.55 1.96 4.53
C SER A 358 5.07 2.83 3.39
N VAL A 359 6.11 2.38 2.70
CA VAL A 359 6.73 3.10 1.58
C VAL A 359 6.01 2.71 0.28
N ILE A 360 5.58 3.69 -0.49
CA ILE A 360 4.79 3.50 -1.70
C ILE A 360 5.69 3.54 -2.94
N SER A 361 5.62 2.48 -3.76
CA SER A 361 6.41 2.31 -4.99
C SER A 361 7.90 2.60 -4.82
N PRO A 362 8.58 1.93 -3.88
CA PRO A 362 10.02 2.08 -3.73
C PRO A 362 10.75 1.54 -4.96
N GLN A 363 11.80 2.26 -5.37
CA GLN A 363 12.68 1.89 -6.49
C GLN A 363 14.13 2.01 -6.04
N PHE A 364 14.92 1.02 -6.32
CA PHE A 364 16.37 1.06 -6.14
C PHE A 364 16.99 2.11 -7.07
N ILE A 365 17.91 2.92 -6.55
CA ILE A 365 18.67 3.89 -7.33
C ILE A 365 20.12 3.45 -7.45
N ARG A 366 20.81 3.22 -6.32
CA ARG A 366 22.22 2.83 -6.28
C ARG A 366 22.65 2.34 -4.90
N ILE A 367 23.77 1.66 -4.86
CA ILE A 367 24.51 1.41 -3.62
C ILE A 367 25.22 2.71 -3.21
N ARG A 368 25.32 2.96 -1.93
CA ARG A 368 25.98 4.13 -1.33
C ARG A 368 27.27 3.69 -0.67
N ASP A 369 28.32 3.52 -1.49
CA ASP A 369 29.67 3.15 -1.03
C ASP A 369 30.32 4.24 -0.15
N ASP A 370 29.77 5.45 -0.22
CA ASP A 370 30.17 6.61 0.56
C ASP A 370 29.52 6.67 1.96
N LYS A 371 28.65 5.69 2.32
CA LYS A 371 27.88 5.67 3.55
C LYS A 371 28.07 4.40 4.37
N SER A 372 27.99 4.60 5.67
CA SER A 372 28.17 3.54 6.66
C SER A 372 26.87 3.15 7.35
N PHE A 373 26.88 1.99 7.98
CA PHE A 373 25.83 1.53 8.86
C PHE A 373 25.88 2.30 10.18
N ASP A 374 25.24 3.45 10.23
CA ASP A 374 25.10 4.23 11.46
C ASP A 374 23.85 5.13 11.45
N ALA A 375 23.56 5.71 12.62
CA ALA A 375 22.42 6.61 12.80
C ALA A 375 22.57 7.98 12.09
N THR A 376 23.69 8.24 11.44
CA THR A 376 23.95 9.47 10.68
C THR A 376 23.54 9.28 9.22
N ASP A 377 23.95 8.16 8.63
CA ASP A 377 23.81 7.90 7.22
C ASP A 377 22.45 7.29 6.82
N ALA A 378 22.02 6.24 7.51
CA ALA A 378 20.70 5.59 7.28
C ALA A 378 19.69 5.95 8.38
N ARG A 379 19.64 7.23 8.78
CA ARG A 379 18.91 7.72 9.94
C ARG A 379 17.38 7.66 9.76
N ILE A 380 16.69 7.29 10.82
CA ILE A 380 15.22 7.26 10.86
C ILE A 380 14.59 8.66 10.67
N SER A 381 15.28 9.73 11.03
CA SER A 381 14.76 11.11 10.90
C SER A 381 14.47 11.52 9.46
N GLN A 382 15.10 10.90 8.44
CA GLN A 382 14.73 11.10 7.04
C GLN A 382 13.22 10.84 6.78
N ILE A 383 12.63 9.94 7.54
CA ILE A 383 11.21 9.60 7.42
C ILE A 383 10.36 10.65 8.12
N SER A 384 10.72 11.03 9.35
CA SER A 384 9.97 12.04 10.10
C SER A 384 10.05 13.44 9.50
N ASP A 385 11.08 13.73 8.69
CA ASP A 385 11.19 14.96 7.91
C ASP A 385 10.15 15.05 6.77
N ILE A 386 9.58 13.90 6.35
CA ILE A 386 8.63 13.80 5.23
C ILE A 386 7.20 13.56 5.72
N VAL A 387 7.02 12.74 6.76
CA VAL A 387 5.71 12.33 7.27
C VAL A 387 5.70 12.21 8.78
N ASP A 388 4.61 12.68 9.41
CA ASP A 388 4.40 12.47 10.84
C ASP A 388 4.24 10.99 11.17
N VAL A 389 5.10 10.48 12.04
CA VAL A 389 5.02 9.12 12.56
C VAL A 389 4.40 9.18 13.95
N PRO A 390 3.28 8.46 14.21
CA PRO A 390 2.64 8.46 15.52
C PRO A 390 3.61 8.05 16.62
N ALA A 391 3.50 8.67 17.80
CA ALA A 391 4.26 8.23 18.97
C ALA A 391 3.89 6.79 19.33
N ALA A 392 4.88 5.98 19.72
CA ALA A 392 4.63 4.63 20.19
C ALA A 392 3.74 4.64 21.44
N ALA A 393 2.57 4.04 21.34
CA ALA A 393 1.78 3.76 22.52
C ALA A 393 2.52 2.69 23.34
N LEU A 394 2.85 3.00 24.60
CA LEU A 394 3.40 2.04 25.54
C LEU A 394 2.26 1.11 26.00
N THR A 395 2.04 0.03 25.28
CA THR A 395 1.26 -1.10 25.78
C THR A 395 2.19 -2.27 26.00
N ALA A 396 2.64 -2.42 27.24
CA ALA A 396 3.26 -3.63 27.73
C ALA A 396 2.16 -4.70 27.90
N ALA A 397 1.86 -5.43 26.86
CA ALA A 397 1.21 -6.73 26.98
C ALA A 397 2.23 -7.77 26.48
N GLU A 398 2.92 -8.42 27.39
CA GLU A 398 3.59 -9.69 27.10
C GLU A 398 2.54 -10.67 26.61
N LEU A 399 2.54 -10.91 25.31
CA LEU A 399 1.65 -11.86 24.67
C LEU A 399 2.19 -13.27 24.96
N ALA A 400 1.56 -13.97 25.89
CA ALA A 400 1.79 -15.41 26.03
C ALA A 400 1.50 -16.06 24.66
N THR A 401 2.55 -16.58 24.01
CA THR A 401 2.41 -17.21 22.69
C THR A 401 1.85 -18.61 22.82
N ALA A 402 0.82 -18.95 22.02
CA ALA A 402 0.30 -20.29 21.94
C ALA A 402 1.34 -21.26 21.32
N LYS A 403 1.26 -22.55 21.64
CA LYS A 403 2.13 -23.57 21.04
C LYS A 403 1.72 -23.82 19.58
N SER A 404 2.73 -23.95 18.72
CA SER A 404 2.52 -24.33 17.32
C SER A 404 2.21 -25.83 17.20
N GLU A 405 1.41 -26.20 16.20
CA GLU A 405 0.99 -27.57 15.93
C GLU A 405 1.46 -28.01 14.55
N ILE A 406 2.08 -29.20 14.46
CA ILE A 406 2.49 -29.78 13.17
C ILE A 406 1.25 -30.32 12.47
N GLU A 407 0.94 -29.80 11.28
CA GLU A 407 -0.19 -30.26 10.46
C GLU A 407 0.21 -31.32 9.42
N LYS A 408 1.33 -31.12 8.75
CA LYS A 408 1.82 -32.06 7.73
C LYS A 408 3.33 -32.25 7.85
N ARG A 409 3.77 -33.45 7.58
CA ARG A 409 5.19 -33.79 7.48
C ARG A 409 5.37 -34.82 6.36
N ALA A 410 6.35 -34.59 5.49
CA ALA A 410 6.75 -35.52 4.46
C ALA A 410 8.28 -35.54 4.32
N VAL A 411 8.86 -36.73 4.28
CA VAL A 411 10.28 -36.90 4.06
C VAL A 411 10.49 -37.85 2.89
N TYR A 412 11.31 -37.42 1.94
CA TYR A 412 11.64 -38.20 0.74
C TYR A 412 13.14 -38.48 0.71
N LEU A 413 13.49 -39.69 0.35
CA LEU A 413 14.88 -40.12 0.21
C LEU A 413 15.16 -40.52 -1.25
N LYS A 414 16.37 -40.19 -1.70
CA LYS A 414 16.89 -40.62 -3.00
C LYS A 414 18.34 -41.08 -2.88
N PRO A 415 18.58 -42.40 -2.89
CA PRO A 415 19.94 -42.93 -2.90
C PRO A 415 20.59 -42.67 -4.25
N TYR A 416 21.85 -42.22 -4.25
CA TYR A 416 22.66 -42.03 -5.42
C TYR A 416 24.15 -42.23 -5.10
N ARG A 417 24.82 -43.18 -5.78
CA ARG A 417 26.27 -43.47 -5.65
C ARG A 417 26.75 -43.63 -4.20
N GLY A 418 26.02 -44.43 -3.41
CA GLY A 418 26.37 -44.70 -2.01
C GLY A 418 26.06 -43.56 -1.03
N GLN A 419 25.48 -42.46 -1.50
CA GLN A 419 25.01 -41.35 -0.67
C GLN A 419 23.48 -41.25 -0.73
N THR A 420 22.87 -40.59 0.25
CA THR A 420 21.41 -40.38 0.28
C THR A 420 21.09 -38.91 0.31
N SER A 421 20.37 -38.44 -0.69
CA SER A 421 19.75 -37.12 -0.70
C SER A 421 18.42 -37.16 0.04
N ILE A 422 18.10 -36.09 0.78
CA ILE A 422 16.90 -36.01 1.64
C ILE A 422 16.15 -34.73 1.29
N ARG A 423 14.82 -34.84 1.13
CA ARG A 423 13.91 -33.71 1.05
C ARG A 423 12.89 -33.83 2.17
N LYS A 424 12.84 -32.79 3.04
CA LYS A 424 11.93 -32.74 4.16
C LYS A 424 10.99 -31.54 3.97
N PHE A 425 9.70 -31.82 4.04
CA PHE A 425 8.63 -30.82 4.08
C PHE A 425 7.97 -30.91 5.45
N LEU A 426 7.78 -29.75 6.05
CA LEU A 426 7.13 -29.62 7.35
C LEU A 426 6.18 -28.44 7.31
N MET A 427 4.89 -28.66 7.61
CA MET A 427 3.90 -27.61 7.75
C MET A 427 3.35 -27.61 9.16
N TRP A 428 3.27 -26.43 9.74
CA TRP A 428 2.65 -26.25 11.06
C TRP A 428 1.77 -25.03 11.09
N LYS A 429 0.75 -25.09 11.97
CA LYS A 429 -0.05 -23.95 12.37
C LYS A 429 0.64 -23.26 13.56
N THR A 430 0.75 -21.93 13.52
CA THR A 430 1.46 -21.19 14.57
C THR A 430 0.59 -21.01 15.81
N ASN A 431 -0.74 -20.91 15.67
CA ASN A 431 -1.71 -20.57 16.72
C ASN A 431 -1.42 -19.24 17.44
N LYS A 432 -0.72 -18.32 16.75
CA LYS A 432 -0.29 -17.02 17.28
C LYS A 432 -0.96 -15.85 16.59
N GLU A 433 -1.55 -16.09 15.42
CA GLU A 433 -2.18 -15.10 14.55
C GLU A 433 -3.37 -14.39 15.19
N ASP A 434 -4.11 -15.07 16.06
CA ASP A 434 -5.27 -14.50 16.75
C ASP A 434 -4.88 -13.40 17.75
N LYS A 435 -3.68 -13.51 18.33
CA LYS A 435 -3.15 -12.55 19.31
C LYS A 435 -2.24 -11.51 18.70
N ASN A 436 -1.54 -11.87 17.63
CA ASN A 436 -0.62 -11.00 16.93
C ASN A 436 -0.65 -11.32 15.43
N SER A 437 -1.26 -10.42 14.64
CA SER A 437 -1.40 -10.52 13.19
C SER A 437 -0.07 -10.56 12.41
N ASP A 438 1.06 -10.40 13.10
CA ASP A 438 2.40 -10.48 12.51
C ASP A 438 2.88 -11.91 12.37
N PHE A 439 2.30 -12.82 13.12
CA PHE A 439 2.55 -14.24 12.92
C PHE A 439 1.64 -14.76 11.81
N PRO A 440 2.20 -15.44 10.81
CA PRO A 440 1.39 -16.16 9.83
C PRO A 440 0.68 -17.31 10.54
N ALA A 441 -0.56 -17.61 10.14
CA ALA A 441 -1.29 -18.73 10.67
C ALA A 441 -0.61 -20.07 10.35
N TYR A 442 -0.04 -20.19 9.13
CA TYR A 442 0.59 -21.41 8.63
C TYR A 442 1.98 -21.15 8.10
N VAL A 443 2.89 -22.08 8.35
CA VAL A 443 4.28 -22.05 7.87
C VAL A 443 4.64 -23.39 7.25
N ILE A 444 5.25 -23.38 6.06
CA ILE A 444 5.93 -24.52 5.45
C ILE A 444 7.43 -24.30 5.51
N HIS A 445 8.14 -25.27 6.02
CA HIS A 445 9.60 -25.32 5.96
C HIS A 445 10.02 -26.48 5.05
N TYR A 446 10.69 -26.17 3.95
CA TYR A 446 11.28 -27.13 3.04
C TYR A 446 12.78 -27.17 3.24
N THR A 447 13.33 -28.38 3.31
CA THR A 447 14.78 -28.61 3.42
C THR A 447 15.19 -29.59 2.33
N ASP A 448 16.20 -29.24 1.54
CA ASP A 448 16.83 -30.10 0.55
C ASP A 448 18.29 -30.37 0.97
N PHE A 449 18.59 -31.61 1.31
CA PHE A 449 19.93 -32.07 1.58
C PHE A 449 20.41 -32.99 0.46
N SER A 450 21.46 -32.56 -0.24
CA SER A 450 22.06 -33.31 -1.36
C SER A 450 23.58 -33.30 -1.20
N PRO A 451 24.18 -34.36 -0.64
CA PRO A 451 25.59 -34.39 -0.25
C PRO A 451 26.57 -34.24 -1.43
N SER A 452 26.11 -34.50 -2.66
CA SER A 452 26.90 -34.32 -3.87
C SER A 452 27.00 -32.88 -4.38
N ARG A 453 26.27 -31.93 -3.80
CA ARG A 453 26.31 -30.53 -4.21
C ARG A 453 27.44 -29.77 -3.49
N LYS A 454 27.91 -28.70 -4.12
CA LYS A 454 28.87 -27.75 -3.52
C LYS A 454 28.32 -27.11 -2.23
N LYS A 455 27.01 -26.85 -2.17
CA LYS A 455 26.26 -26.49 -0.95
C LYS A 455 25.27 -27.62 -0.68
N PRO A 456 25.56 -28.53 0.27
CA PRO A 456 24.75 -29.73 0.49
C PRO A 456 23.36 -29.46 1.04
N LEU A 457 23.19 -28.39 1.81
CA LEU A 457 21.92 -28.05 2.48
C LEU A 457 21.33 -26.77 1.90
N ASP A 458 20.07 -26.87 1.48
CA ASP A 458 19.24 -25.72 1.10
C ASP A 458 17.93 -25.71 1.89
N ARG A 459 17.36 -24.53 2.12
CA ARG A 459 16.16 -24.33 2.94
C ARG A 459 15.29 -23.26 2.31
N GLU A 460 13.98 -23.47 2.36
CA GLU A 460 12.99 -22.52 1.91
C GLU A 460 11.83 -22.48 2.91
N VAL A 461 11.26 -21.28 3.13
CA VAL A 461 10.11 -21.06 4.00
C VAL A 461 9.01 -20.39 3.21
N ARG A 462 7.78 -20.92 3.31
CA ARG A 462 6.55 -20.35 2.76
C ARG A 462 5.57 -20.14 3.91
N VAL A 463 4.78 -19.06 3.83
CA VAL A 463 3.77 -18.76 4.87
C VAL A 463 2.47 -18.30 4.26
N SER A 464 1.36 -18.48 4.98
CA SER A 464 0.04 -17.97 4.62
C SER A 464 -0.84 -17.83 5.85
N ASN A 465 -1.83 -16.93 5.77
CA ASN A 465 -2.94 -16.86 6.71
C ASN A 465 -4.16 -17.65 6.24
N SER A 466 -4.17 -18.15 5.00
CA SER A 466 -5.23 -18.98 4.45
C SER A 466 -4.82 -20.46 4.42
N LYS A 467 -5.69 -21.31 4.93
CA LYS A 467 -5.48 -22.76 4.90
C LYS A 467 -5.46 -23.31 3.46
N GLU A 468 -6.37 -22.82 2.62
CA GLU A 468 -6.44 -23.22 1.22
C GLU A 468 -5.18 -22.83 0.47
N GLN A 469 -4.67 -21.62 0.71
CA GLN A 469 -3.45 -21.14 0.05
C GLN A 469 -2.22 -21.94 0.49
N ILE A 470 -2.06 -22.21 1.80
CA ILE A 470 -0.89 -22.97 2.27
C ILE A 470 -0.92 -24.40 1.79
N ASP A 471 -2.09 -25.01 1.64
CA ASP A 471 -2.24 -26.36 1.07
C ASP A 471 -1.85 -26.38 -0.42
N LEU A 472 -2.24 -25.37 -1.20
CA LEU A 472 -1.81 -25.24 -2.59
C LEU A 472 -0.28 -25.06 -2.70
N LEU A 473 0.32 -24.24 -1.84
CA LEU A 473 1.78 -24.05 -1.77
C LEU A 473 2.51 -25.35 -1.38
N TRP A 474 1.94 -26.13 -0.48
CA TRP A 474 2.46 -27.45 -0.11
C TRP A 474 2.47 -28.42 -1.29
N ASP A 475 1.36 -28.54 -1.98
CA ASP A 475 1.23 -29.42 -3.14
C ASP A 475 2.15 -29.00 -4.28
N GLN A 476 2.27 -27.69 -4.51
CA GLN A 476 3.19 -27.14 -5.51
C GLN A 476 4.66 -27.45 -5.18
N LEU A 477 5.09 -27.22 -3.93
CA LEU A 477 6.46 -27.53 -3.49
C LEU A 477 6.81 -29.00 -3.64
N ILE A 478 5.87 -29.92 -3.30
CA ILE A 478 6.08 -31.34 -3.50
C ILE A 478 6.19 -31.68 -4.99
N LYS A 479 5.26 -31.16 -5.81
CA LYS A 479 5.25 -31.40 -7.26
C LYS A 479 6.55 -30.92 -7.93
N ASP A 480 7.05 -29.78 -7.56
CA ASP A 480 8.26 -29.18 -8.16
C ASP A 480 9.51 -29.92 -7.71
N ASN A 481 9.54 -30.40 -6.49
CA ASN A 481 10.74 -30.95 -5.89
C ASN A 481 10.77 -32.49 -5.88
N VAL A 482 9.65 -33.19 -5.81
CA VAL A 482 9.62 -34.67 -5.73
C VAL A 482 9.37 -35.27 -7.11
N LYS A 483 10.43 -35.42 -7.91
CA LYS A 483 10.39 -36.00 -9.26
C LYS A 483 10.79 -37.49 -9.21
N LYS A 484 10.88 -38.14 -10.36
CA LYS A 484 11.22 -39.58 -10.50
C LYS A 484 12.46 -39.96 -9.69
N GLY A 485 12.35 -41.05 -8.93
CA GLY A 485 13.44 -41.63 -8.14
C GLY A 485 13.47 -41.23 -6.66
N TRP A 486 12.62 -40.31 -6.23
CA TRP A 486 12.38 -40.06 -4.83
C TRP A 486 11.39 -41.05 -4.25
N LYS A 487 11.67 -41.59 -3.05
CA LYS A 487 10.79 -42.49 -2.31
C LYS A 487 10.39 -41.84 -1.01
N ILE A 488 9.12 -41.93 -0.65
CA ILE A 488 8.64 -41.47 0.66
C ILE A 488 9.28 -42.34 1.76
N HIS A 489 9.77 -41.69 2.80
CA HIS A 489 10.27 -42.35 4.00
C HIS A 489 9.19 -42.25 5.06
N GLU A 490 8.57 -43.38 5.41
CA GLU A 490 7.68 -43.43 6.56
C GLU A 490 8.54 -43.25 7.83
N PRO A 491 8.23 -42.27 8.69
CA PRO A 491 8.89 -42.20 9.98
C PRO A 491 8.49 -43.47 10.75
N GLY A 492 9.46 -44.30 11.05
CA GLY A 492 9.28 -45.26 12.13
C GLY A 492 8.76 -44.50 13.34
N THR A 493 7.77 -45.03 14.03
CA THR A 493 7.22 -44.51 15.29
C THR A 493 8.38 -44.31 16.29
N ALA A 494 9.03 -43.13 16.23
CA ALA A 494 9.92 -42.70 17.29
C ALA A 494 8.97 -42.17 18.39
N GLU A 495 8.86 -42.91 19.45
CA GLU A 495 8.30 -42.45 20.70
C GLU A 495 8.87 -41.08 21.06
N ALA A 496 7.96 -40.16 21.38
CA ALA A 496 8.30 -38.88 21.95
C ALA A 496 9.08 -39.14 23.27
N THR A 497 10.36 -38.92 23.26
CA THR A 497 11.11 -38.69 24.50
C THR A 497 10.91 -37.21 24.86
N GLU A 498 10.43 -37.01 26.09
CA GLU A 498 10.08 -35.77 26.80
C GLU A 498 11.10 -34.64 26.67
#